data_63f220090c0d1394d87b7e32b5118404
#
_entry.id   63f220090c0d1394d87b7e32b5118404
#
_cell.length_a   1.000
_cell.length_b   1.000
_cell.length_c   1.000
_cell.angle_alpha   90.00
_cell.angle_beta   90.00
_cell.angle_gamma   90.00
#
_symmetry.space_group_name_H-M   'P 1'
#
loop_
_entity.id
_entity.type
_entity.pdbx_description
1 polymer ?
#
loop_
_entity_poly.entity_id
_entity_poly.type
_entity_poly.pdbx_seq_one_letter_code
_entity_poly.pdbx_strand_id
1 'polypeptide(L)'
;DGRTRAMAGCDAGCLEAWELCTGDEDIIVAVMDEAPMWSHPDLEANIWVNEGEELHAGKDADGNGYKDDKYGYNFVRNTGVTSWTSNGSTGHGTHVAGTIAAVNNNNIGCAGIAGGDAENGVKGVKIMTLQLFDGMNSCSLAMEARAMKYAADNGAVILQCSWGYNSAKSNMIMGYTPGPATEEEWAATYPLEKEALDYFIHNAGSPNGVINGGLAIFASGNEYAAQSSFPAAYSKCISVSAIAADYTPASYSNYGSEVLLCAPGGDLEYYGTPGSADDAYDENGVLREQGGIYSTLVLNGVAGYGYYEGTSMACPHVSGVA
;
A
#
# COMPACT_ATOMS: atom_id res chain seq x y z
N ASP A 1 28.96 -12.16 0.12
CA ASP A 1 28.80 -10.74 -0.12
C ASP A 1 28.67 -9.92 1.17
N GLY A 2 28.69 -10.51 2.34
CA GLY A 2 28.69 -9.83 3.63
C GLY A 2 27.31 -9.48 4.21
N ARG A 3 26.22 -9.71 3.50
CA ARG A 3 24.86 -9.52 4.00
C ARG A 3 24.39 -10.76 4.73
N THR A 4 24.73 -10.90 5.97
CA THR A 4 24.44 -12.13 6.71
C THR A 4 23.45 -11.94 7.85
N ARG A 5 23.04 -10.71 8.19
CA ARG A 5 22.11 -10.45 9.32
C ARG A 5 21.41 -9.12 9.21
N ALA A 6 20.19 -9.05 9.70
CA ALA A 6 19.50 -7.80 9.98
C ALA A 6 20.31 -6.95 10.97
N MET A 7 20.33 -5.65 10.75
CA MET A 7 20.99 -4.67 11.62
C MET A 7 19.95 -4.00 12.51
N ALA A 8 20.21 -4.00 13.82
CA ALA A 8 19.34 -3.31 14.76
C ALA A 8 19.22 -1.83 14.41
N GLY A 9 17.99 -1.31 14.46
CA GLY A 9 17.65 0.05 14.07
C GLY A 9 17.44 0.25 12.57
N CYS A 10 17.55 -0.80 11.75
CA CYS A 10 17.13 -0.74 10.33
C CYS A 10 15.62 -0.98 10.23
N ASP A 11 14.87 -0.04 10.72
CA ASP A 11 13.40 -0.05 10.82
C ASP A 11 12.82 1.36 10.61
N ALA A 12 11.52 1.52 10.79
CA ALA A 12 10.83 2.81 10.67
C ALA A 12 10.82 3.64 11.97
N GLY A 13 11.52 3.22 13.04
CA GLY A 13 11.56 3.92 14.33
C GLY A 13 10.21 3.99 15.04
N CYS A 14 9.35 2.99 14.83
CA CYS A 14 7.97 3.04 15.31
C CYS A 14 7.86 3.01 16.83
N LEU A 15 8.77 2.31 17.53
CA LEU A 15 8.69 2.19 18.98
C LEU A 15 8.79 3.56 19.67
N GLU A 16 9.71 4.40 19.20
CA GLU A 16 9.87 5.76 19.69
C GLU A 16 8.74 6.70 19.21
N ALA A 17 8.29 6.50 17.96
CA ALA A 17 7.18 7.28 17.39
C ALA A 17 5.86 7.02 18.13
N TRP A 18 5.59 5.79 18.53
CA TRP A 18 4.37 5.40 19.26
C TRP A 18 4.30 5.95 20.68
N GLU A 19 5.41 6.42 21.25
CA GLU A 19 5.37 7.22 22.49
C GLU A 19 4.68 8.59 22.29
N LEU A 20 4.59 9.06 21.04
CA LEU A 20 4.00 10.35 20.66
C LEU A 20 2.62 10.17 20.00
N CYS A 21 2.50 9.27 19.03
CA CYS A 21 1.27 9.03 18.28
C CYS A 21 1.27 7.61 17.69
N THR A 22 0.12 6.94 17.79
CA THR A 22 -0.09 5.59 17.21
C THR A 22 -1.05 5.60 16.03
N GLY A 23 -1.49 6.77 15.56
CA GLY A 23 -2.50 6.98 14.53
C GLY A 23 -3.71 7.76 15.06
N ASP A 24 -4.59 8.16 14.14
CA ASP A 24 -5.79 8.93 14.44
C ASP A 24 -6.93 8.48 13.51
N GLU A 25 -8.13 8.22 14.06
CA GLU A 25 -9.29 7.77 13.28
C GLU A 25 -9.85 8.83 12.31
N ASP A 26 -9.49 10.09 12.48
CA ASP A 26 -9.84 11.17 11.56
C ASP A 26 -8.95 11.21 10.29
N ILE A 27 -7.89 10.39 10.26
CA ILE A 27 -7.01 10.25 9.09
C ILE A 27 -7.46 9.06 8.25
N ILE A 28 -7.85 9.33 7.01
CA ILE A 28 -8.25 8.30 6.05
C ILE A 28 -7.15 8.09 5.01
N VAL A 29 -6.67 6.84 4.93
CA VAL A 29 -5.71 6.38 3.93
C VAL A 29 -6.46 5.57 2.87
N ALA A 30 -6.52 6.08 1.65
CA ALA A 30 -7.10 5.37 0.52
C ALA A 30 -6.09 4.40 -0.09
N VAL A 31 -6.32 3.10 0.07
CA VAL A 31 -5.49 2.04 -0.51
C VAL A 31 -6.00 1.71 -1.90
N MET A 32 -5.28 2.16 -2.92
CA MET A 32 -5.55 1.88 -4.35
C MET A 32 -4.79 0.63 -4.77
N ASP A 33 -5.41 -0.54 -4.67
CA ASP A 33 -4.74 -1.83 -4.82
C ASP A 33 -5.73 -2.97 -5.16
N GLU A 34 -5.35 -4.24 -4.93
CA GLU A 34 -6.32 -5.29 -4.66
C GLU A 34 -7.17 -4.92 -3.42
N ALA A 35 -8.37 -5.46 -3.31
CA ALA A 35 -9.18 -5.16 -2.11
C ALA A 35 -8.53 -5.69 -0.84
N PRO A 36 -8.24 -4.86 0.17
CA PRO A 36 -7.99 -5.33 1.51
C PRO A 36 -9.16 -6.20 2.02
N MET A 37 -8.85 -7.25 2.75
CA MET A 37 -9.87 -8.03 3.46
C MET A 37 -10.40 -7.20 4.64
N TRP A 38 -11.46 -6.42 4.40
CA TRP A 38 -12.03 -5.53 5.41
C TRP A 38 -12.53 -6.27 6.67
N SER A 39 -12.82 -7.57 6.58
CA SER A 39 -13.19 -8.43 7.72
C SER A 39 -12.00 -9.17 8.35
N HIS A 40 -10.75 -8.81 7.99
CA HIS A 40 -9.57 -9.40 8.64
C HIS A 40 -9.55 -8.99 10.12
N PRO A 41 -9.42 -9.95 11.07
CA PRO A 41 -9.51 -9.63 12.51
C PRO A 41 -8.55 -8.56 13.00
N ASP A 42 -7.43 -8.40 12.32
CA ASP A 42 -6.39 -7.42 12.64
C ASP A 42 -6.52 -6.09 11.87
N LEU A 43 -7.56 -5.95 11.02
CA LEU A 43 -7.83 -4.74 10.23
C LEU A 43 -9.20 -4.14 10.47
N GLU A 44 -10.21 -4.98 10.83
CA GLU A 44 -11.63 -4.61 10.84
C GLU A 44 -11.92 -3.31 11.62
N ALA A 45 -11.25 -3.10 12.76
CA ALA A 45 -11.45 -1.91 13.58
C ALA A 45 -10.93 -0.61 12.90
N ASN A 46 -9.99 -0.74 11.98
CA ASN A 46 -9.35 0.36 11.26
C ASN A 46 -9.81 0.49 9.80
N ILE A 47 -10.87 -0.22 9.41
CA ILE A 47 -11.48 -0.04 8.09
C ILE A 47 -12.37 1.21 8.09
N TRP A 48 -12.27 1.99 7.03
CA TRP A 48 -13.18 3.09 6.76
C TRP A 48 -14.58 2.57 6.42
N VAL A 49 -15.59 3.22 6.95
CA VAL A 49 -16.99 2.87 6.74
C VAL A 49 -17.75 4.08 6.23
N ASN A 50 -18.40 3.96 5.06
CA ASN A 50 -19.42 4.90 4.64
C ASN A 50 -20.70 4.61 5.43
N GLU A 51 -21.01 5.43 6.43
CA GLU A 51 -22.19 5.25 7.29
C GLU A 51 -23.49 5.54 6.56
N GLY A 52 -23.42 6.22 5.40
CA GLY A 52 -24.59 6.48 4.54
C GLY A 52 -25.04 5.26 3.73
N GLU A 53 -24.23 4.20 3.67
CA GLU A 53 -24.43 3.06 2.78
C GLU A 53 -24.64 1.73 3.53
N GLU A 54 -25.37 0.81 2.88
CA GLU A 54 -25.53 -0.58 3.31
C GLU A 54 -25.07 -1.53 2.22
N LEU A 55 -24.27 -2.54 2.58
CA LEU A 55 -23.81 -3.57 1.65
C LEU A 55 -25.00 -4.33 1.03
N HIS A 56 -24.91 -4.58 -0.27
CA HIS A 56 -25.88 -5.35 -1.03
C HIS A 56 -27.31 -4.75 -1.07
N ALA A 57 -27.49 -3.50 -0.72
CA ALA A 57 -28.77 -2.81 -0.80
C ALA A 57 -29.18 -2.50 -2.26
N GLY A 58 -28.19 -2.45 -3.17
CA GLY A 58 -28.37 -2.10 -4.59
C GLY A 58 -28.76 -0.64 -4.80
N LYS A 59 -28.46 0.21 -3.82
CA LYS A 59 -28.80 1.62 -3.79
C LYS A 59 -27.56 2.46 -3.54
N ASP A 60 -27.60 3.68 -4.02
CA ASP A 60 -26.76 4.80 -3.65
C ASP A 60 -27.59 5.63 -2.66
N ALA A 61 -27.39 5.40 -1.38
CA ALA A 61 -28.28 5.92 -0.35
C ALA A 61 -27.86 7.32 0.11
N ASP A 62 -26.57 7.66 0.02
CA ASP A 62 -26.03 8.98 0.32
C ASP A 62 -25.98 9.91 -0.91
N GLY A 63 -26.21 9.38 -2.13
CA GLY A 63 -26.28 10.15 -3.36
C GLY A 63 -24.92 10.57 -3.92
N ASN A 64 -23.83 9.88 -3.54
CA ASN A 64 -22.47 10.19 -3.97
C ASN A 64 -22.13 9.66 -5.39
N GLY A 65 -23.04 8.88 -6.00
CA GLY A 65 -22.90 8.28 -7.33
C GLY A 65 -22.31 6.85 -7.30
N TYR A 66 -22.09 6.28 -6.12
CA TYR A 66 -21.55 4.94 -5.92
C TYR A 66 -22.51 4.11 -5.07
N LYS A 67 -22.93 2.94 -5.56
CA LYS A 67 -23.88 2.06 -4.87
C LYS A 67 -23.14 1.08 -3.99
N ASP A 68 -23.70 0.82 -2.80
CA ASP A 68 -23.21 -0.20 -1.87
C ASP A 68 -21.75 0.03 -1.43
N ASP A 69 -21.22 1.24 -1.48
CA ASP A 69 -19.81 1.57 -1.24
C ASP A 69 -19.43 1.68 0.26
N LYS A 70 -20.02 0.80 1.07
CA LYS A 70 -19.87 0.81 2.54
C LYS A 70 -18.42 0.75 3.02
N TYR A 71 -17.55 -0.01 2.36
CA TYR A 71 -16.13 -0.16 2.71
C TYR A 71 -15.18 0.33 1.62
N GLY A 72 -15.70 1.19 0.72
CA GLY A 72 -15.02 1.63 -0.48
C GLY A 72 -15.62 1.00 -1.74
N TYR A 73 -14.87 0.98 -2.85
CA TYR A 73 -15.43 0.65 -4.15
C TYR A 73 -14.51 -0.20 -5.01
N ASN A 74 -15.09 -1.16 -5.75
CA ASN A 74 -14.42 -1.96 -6.78
C ASN A 74 -14.56 -1.27 -8.14
N PHE A 75 -13.51 -0.59 -8.57
CA PHE A 75 -13.45 0.15 -9.83
C PHE A 75 -13.24 -0.75 -11.06
N VAL A 76 -12.86 -2.02 -10.86
CA VAL A 76 -12.80 -3.00 -11.94
C VAL A 76 -14.20 -3.42 -12.38
N ARG A 77 -15.07 -3.72 -11.41
CA ARG A 77 -16.44 -4.19 -11.65
C ARG A 77 -17.50 -3.11 -11.55
N ASN A 78 -17.11 -1.89 -11.16
CA ASN A 78 -18.00 -0.75 -10.94
C ASN A 78 -19.11 -1.06 -9.93
N THR A 79 -18.73 -1.49 -8.73
CA THR A 79 -19.63 -1.89 -7.64
C THR A 79 -19.01 -1.63 -6.27
N GLY A 80 -19.82 -1.34 -5.25
CA GLY A 80 -19.38 -1.24 -3.85
C GLY A 80 -19.00 -2.60 -3.22
N VAL A 81 -19.27 -3.71 -3.90
CA VAL A 81 -18.86 -5.04 -3.42
C VAL A 81 -17.41 -5.30 -3.82
N THR A 82 -16.51 -5.13 -2.86
CA THR A 82 -15.09 -5.44 -3.03
C THR A 82 -14.82 -6.93 -2.84
N SER A 83 -13.76 -7.46 -3.46
CA SER A 83 -13.43 -8.88 -3.41
C SER A 83 -11.93 -9.10 -3.30
N TRP A 84 -11.53 -9.89 -2.30
CA TRP A 84 -10.15 -10.35 -2.08
C TRP A 84 -9.95 -11.84 -2.42
N THR A 85 -10.97 -12.49 -2.99
CA THR A 85 -10.96 -13.93 -3.30
C THR A 85 -11.09 -14.23 -4.78
N SER A 86 -10.94 -13.23 -5.65
CA SER A 86 -10.99 -13.41 -7.09
C SER A 86 -9.82 -14.27 -7.57
N ASN A 87 -10.05 -15.07 -8.62
CA ASN A 87 -9.00 -15.91 -9.18
C ASN A 87 -7.81 -15.07 -9.65
N GLY A 88 -6.63 -15.32 -9.09
CA GLY A 88 -5.42 -14.56 -9.31
C GLY A 88 -5.18 -13.43 -8.30
N SER A 89 -6.09 -13.20 -7.32
CA SER A 89 -5.79 -12.32 -6.19
C SER A 89 -4.67 -12.91 -5.33
N THR A 90 -3.74 -12.06 -4.94
CA THR A 90 -2.55 -12.45 -4.16
C THR A 90 -2.67 -12.06 -2.69
N GLY A 91 -3.64 -11.21 -2.34
CA GLY A 91 -3.78 -10.60 -1.02
C GLY A 91 -2.88 -9.38 -0.84
N HIS A 92 -2.31 -8.84 -1.94
CA HIS A 92 -1.38 -7.71 -1.92
C HIS A 92 -1.98 -6.49 -1.21
N GLY A 93 -3.19 -6.07 -1.55
CA GLY A 93 -3.86 -4.94 -0.89
C GLY A 93 -4.11 -5.18 0.61
N THR A 94 -4.34 -6.45 1.03
CA THR A 94 -4.46 -6.78 2.45
C THR A 94 -3.12 -6.63 3.17
N HIS A 95 -2.02 -7.04 2.53
CA HIS A 95 -0.67 -6.89 3.07
C HIS A 95 -0.27 -5.41 3.23
N VAL A 96 -0.54 -4.61 2.20
CA VAL A 96 -0.34 -3.15 2.20
C VAL A 96 -1.15 -2.49 3.33
N ALA A 97 -2.44 -2.82 3.45
CA ALA A 97 -3.30 -2.27 4.50
C ALA A 97 -2.81 -2.62 5.91
N GLY A 98 -2.33 -3.84 6.12
CA GLY A 98 -1.80 -4.28 7.41
C GLY A 98 -0.53 -3.53 7.82
N THR A 99 0.37 -3.29 6.88
CA THR A 99 1.57 -2.47 7.13
C THR A 99 1.21 -1.06 7.61
N ILE A 100 0.14 -0.47 7.09
CA ILE A 100 -0.33 0.85 7.52
C ILE A 100 -1.04 0.77 8.88
N ALA A 101 -2.03 -0.14 9.02
CA ALA A 101 -3.08 0.00 10.02
C ALA A 101 -3.52 -1.32 10.68
N ALA A 102 -2.72 -2.40 10.65
CA ALA A 102 -3.00 -3.53 11.53
C ALA A 102 -3.08 -3.04 12.98
N VAL A 103 -4.06 -3.54 13.73
CA VAL A 103 -4.40 -3.00 15.05
C VAL A 103 -3.30 -3.32 16.07
N ASN A 104 -2.70 -2.28 16.66
CA ASN A 104 -1.64 -2.47 17.66
C ASN A 104 -2.21 -2.86 19.01
N ASN A 105 -1.45 -3.65 19.78
CA ASN A 105 -1.76 -4.06 21.16
C ASN A 105 -3.11 -4.81 21.30
N ASN A 106 -3.56 -5.52 20.28
CA ASN A 106 -4.78 -6.34 20.31
C ASN A 106 -4.50 -7.82 20.62
N ASN A 107 -3.25 -8.20 20.86
CA ASN A 107 -2.75 -9.56 21.15
C ASN A 107 -2.93 -10.56 20.00
N ILE A 108 -3.04 -10.12 18.75
CA ILE A 108 -3.03 -10.97 17.56
C ILE A 108 -2.08 -10.40 16.49
N GLY A 109 -1.60 -11.27 15.63
CA GLY A 109 -0.98 -10.96 14.37
C GLY A 109 0.23 -10.04 14.38
N CYS A 110 0.06 -8.86 13.81
CA CYS A 110 1.12 -7.87 13.63
C CYS A 110 0.66 -6.48 14.06
N ALA A 111 1.57 -5.51 14.06
CA ALA A 111 1.30 -4.12 14.35
C ALA A 111 1.49 -3.28 13.08
N GLY A 112 0.53 -2.45 12.72
CA GLY A 112 0.65 -1.43 11.67
C GLY A 112 1.34 -0.17 12.17
N ILE A 113 1.92 0.61 11.27
CA ILE A 113 2.62 1.86 11.61
C ILE A 113 1.68 2.82 12.36
N ALA A 114 0.43 2.95 11.89
CA ALA A 114 -0.61 3.82 12.44
C ALA A 114 -1.85 3.03 12.89
N GLY A 115 -1.64 1.84 13.48
CA GLY A 115 -2.68 0.90 13.86
C GLY A 115 -3.48 1.26 15.13
N GLY A 116 -3.15 2.37 15.80
CA GLY A 116 -3.74 2.76 17.07
C GLY A 116 -3.13 2.03 18.26
N ASP A 117 -3.87 1.93 19.35
CA ASP A 117 -3.47 1.20 20.56
C ASP A 117 -4.73 0.63 21.24
N ALA A 118 -5.02 -0.63 20.95
CA ALA A 118 -6.24 -1.29 21.43
C ALA A 118 -6.28 -1.42 22.97
N GLU A 119 -5.13 -1.62 23.62
CA GLU A 119 -5.03 -1.72 25.06
C GLU A 119 -5.46 -0.41 25.76
N ASN A 120 -5.12 0.73 25.16
CA ASN A 120 -5.45 2.06 25.67
C ASN A 120 -6.69 2.69 24.99
N GLY A 121 -7.37 1.97 24.10
CA GLY A 121 -8.59 2.42 23.42
C GLY A 121 -8.34 3.51 22.37
N VAL A 122 -7.10 3.66 21.89
CA VAL A 122 -6.75 4.58 20.81
C VAL A 122 -6.99 3.90 19.47
N LYS A 123 -7.80 4.51 18.61
CA LYS A 123 -8.06 4.00 17.27
C LYS A 123 -6.97 4.43 16.29
N GLY A 124 -6.64 3.55 15.35
CA GLY A 124 -5.72 3.86 14.26
C GLY A 124 -6.39 4.62 13.11
N VAL A 125 -5.58 4.91 12.08
CA VAL A 125 -6.04 5.51 10.82
C VAL A 125 -7.07 4.60 10.14
N LYS A 126 -7.90 5.17 9.25
CA LYS A 126 -8.95 4.44 8.54
C LYS A 126 -8.52 4.07 7.12
N ILE A 127 -8.62 2.80 6.79
CA ILE A 127 -8.30 2.27 5.46
C ILE A 127 -9.55 2.30 4.58
N MET A 128 -9.54 3.13 3.55
CA MET A 128 -10.56 3.17 2.50
C MET A 128 -10.14 2.28 1.34
N THR A 129 -10.97 1.30 0.97
CA THR A 129 -10.66 0.38 -0.13
C THR A 129 -11.00 0.99 -1.48
N LEU A 130 -10.00 1.12 -2.36
CA LEU A 130 -10.17 1.47 -3.77
C LEU A 130 -9.62 0.33 -4.62
N GLN A 131 -10.48 -0.63 -4.96
CA GLN A 131 -10.05 -1.83 -5.67
C GLN A 131 -9.82 -1.53 -7.16
N LEU A 132 -8.55 -1.49 -7.56
CA LEU A 132 -8.09 -1.32 -8.95
C LEU A 132 -7.72 -2.63 -9.63
N PHE A 133 -7.39 -3.65 -8.82
CA PHE A 133 -7.03 -4.98 -9.29
C PHE A 133 -7.98 -6.01 -8.68
N ASP A 134 -8.56 -6.86 -9.53
CA ASP A 134 -9.52 -7.90 -9.13
C ASP A 134 -9.11 -9.24 -9.78
N GLY A 135 -8.22 -9.94 -9.12
CA GLY A 135 -7.54 -11.10 -9.64
C GLY A 135 -6.67 -10.73 -10.86
N MET A 136 -6.97 -11.35 -12.00
CA MET A 136 -6.24 -11.10 -13.26
C MET A 136 -6.71 -9.85 -14.01
N ASN A 137 -7.67 -9.10 -13.47
CA ASN A 137 -8.23 -7.93 -14.12
C ASN A 137 -7.78 -6.64 -13.42
N SER A 138 -7.54 -5.61 -14.19
CA SER A 138 -7.32 -4.24 -13.73
C SER A 138 -8.43 -3.31 -14.22
N CYS A 139 -8.60 -2.17 -13.56
CA CYS A 139 -9.53 -1.16 -14.03
C CYS A 139 -8.96 -0.40 -15.25
N SER A 140 -9.82 0.34 -15.93
CA SER A 140 -9.37 1.28 -16.97
C SER A 140 -8.84 2.57 -16.35
N LEU A 141 -8.03 3.32 -17.10
CA LEU A 141 -7.51 4.63 -16.68
C LEU A 141 -8.64 5.60 -16.25
N ALA A 142 -9.79 5.55 -16.90
CA ALA A 142 -10.95 6.37 -16.50
C ALA A 142 -11.52 5.97 -15.13
N MET A 143 -11.50 4.67 -14.81
CA MET A 143 -11.96 4.17 -13.50
C MET A 143 -10.92 4.43 -12.41
N GLU A 144 -9.64 4.36 -12.74
CA GLU A 144 -8.54 4.75 -11.86
C GLU A 144 -8.63 6.24 -11.47
N ALA A 145 -8.81 7.12 -12.46
CA ALA A 145 -9.02 8.55 -12.21
C ALA A 145 -10.28 8.83 -11.35
N ARG A 146 -11.36 8.06 -11.56
CA ARG A 146 -12.55 8.12 -10.69
C ARG A 146 -12.25 7.64 -9.27
N ALA A 147 -11.36 6.66 -9.09
CA ALA A 147 -10.96 6.19 -7.76
C ALA A 147 -10.21 7.28 -6.99
N MET A 148 -9.28 7.99 -7.62
CA MET A 148 -8.56 9.12 -7.01
C MET A 148 -9.53 10.24 -6.62
N LYS A 149 -10.49 10.57 -7.49
CA LYS A 149 -11.51 11.56 -7.19
C LYS A 149 -12.42 11.10 -6.03
N TYR A 150 -12.85 9.85 -6.05
CA TYR A 150 -13.65 9.26 -4.96
C TYR A 150 -12.92 9.36 -3.61
N ALA A 151 -11.63 9.06 -3.57
CA ALA A 151 -10.82 9.20 -2.36
C ALA A 151 -10.88 10.62 -1.79
N ALA A 152 -10.62 11.62 -2.64
CA ALA A 152 -10.65 13.03 -2.24
C ALA A 152 -12.03 13.47 -1.74
N ASP A 153 -13.08 13.10 -2.47
CA ASP A 153 -14.47 13.49 -2.17
C ASP A 153 -15.00 12.84 -0.88
N ASN A 154 -14.43 11.68 -0.47
CA ASN A 154 -14.81 10.95 0.73
C ASN A 154 -13.82 11.13 1.91
N GLY A 155 -12.98 12.16 1.86
CA GLY A 155 -12.20 12.61 3.01
C GLY A 155 -10.85 11.93 3.18
N ALA A 156 -10.39 11.11 2.24
CA ALA A 156 -9.04 10.57 2.29
C ALA A 156 -8.01 11.69 2.08
N VAL A 157 -6.95 11.68 2.87
CA VAL A 157 -5.85 12.65 2.81
C VAL A 157 -4.53 12.01 2.41
N ILE A 158 -4.46 10.68 2.39
CA ILE A 158 -3.32 9.91 1.91
C ILE A 158 -3.81 8.95 0.83
N LEU A 159 -3.18 8.99 -0.33
CA LEU A 159 -3.38 8.06 -1.43
C LEU A 159 -2.19 7.11 -1.46
N GLN A 160 -2.44 5.85 -1.09
CA GLN A 160 -1.45 4.79 -1.03
C GLN A 160 -1.50 3.97 -2.31
N CYS A 161 -0.40 3.97 -3.07
CA CYS A 161 -0.30 3.35 -4.38
C CYS A 161 0.95 2.45 -4.48
N SER A 162 0.78 1.16 -4.26
CA SER A 162 1.85 0.17 -4.41
C SER A 162 1.87 -0.44 -5.82
N TRP A 163 1.82 0.41 -6.84
CA TRP A 163 1.80 0.06 -8.26
C TRP A 163 2.35 1.22 -9.12
N GLY A 164 2.59 0.96 -10.39
CA GLY A 164 3.02 1.95 -11.37
C GLY A 164 3.33 1.29 -12.71
N TYR A 165 3.80 2.09 -13.67
CA TYR A 165 4.37 1.60 -14.91
C TYR A 165 5.79 1.08 -14.66
N ASN A 166 6.36 0.32 -15.60
CA ASN A 166 7.79 0.01 -15.49
C ASN A 166 8.62 1.30 -15.68
N SER A 167 9.79 1.33 -15.05
CA SER A 167 10.75 2.41 -15.30
C SER A 167 11.14 2.49 -16.79
N ALA A 168 11.38 3.69 -17.29
CA ALA A 168 11.92 3.87 -18.65
C ALA A 168 13.32 3.25 -18.81
N LYS A 169 14.05 3.06 -17.70
CA LYS A 169 15.36 2.43 -17.66
C LYS A 169 15.31 0.95 -17.30
N SER A 170 14.13 0.35 -17.29
CA SER A 170 13.97 -1.08 -17.05
C SER A 170 14.64 -1.92 -18.14
N ASN A 171 15.13 -3.09 -17.74
CA ASN A 171 15.92 -3.94 -18.64
C ASN A 171 15.01 -4.80 -19.54
N MET A 172 14.94 -4.46 -20.83
CA MET A 172 14.17 -5.23 -21.83
C MET A 172 14.65 -6.68 -22.00
N ILE A 173 15.92 -6.98 -21.71
CA ILE A 173 16.44 -8.35 -21.78
C ILE A 173 15.81 -9.20 -20.65
N MET A 174 15.45 -8.58 -19.53
CA MET A 174 14.71 -9.21 -18.45
C MET A 174 13.19 -9.31 -18.69
N GLY A 175 12.73 -8.87 -19.86
CA GLY A 175 11.33 -8.95 -20.29
C GLY A 175 10.48 -7.74 -19.90
N TYR A 176 11.04 -6.70 -19.34
CA TYR A 176 10.31 -5.47 -19.01
C TYR A 176 10.06 -4.63 -20.27
N THR A 177 8.87 -4.06 -20.38
CA THR A 177 8.57 -3.02 -21.37
C THR A 177 8.76 -1.66 -20.72
N PRO A 178 9.70 -0.82 -21.18
CA PRO A 178 9.93 0.50 -20.61
C PRO A 178 8.67 1.37 -20.63
N GLY A 179 8.44 2.05 -19.53
CA GLY A 179 7.38 3.05 -19.38
C GLY A 179 7.83 4.46 -19.79
N PRO A 180 7.06 5.51 -19.40
CA PRO A 180 7.41 6.90 -19.67
C PRO A 180 8.77 7.30 -19.08
N ALA A 181 9.55 8.09 -19.82
CA ALA A 181 10.88 8.52 -19.43
C ALA A 181 10.90 9.88 -18.71
N THR A 182 9.92 10.74 -18.96
CA THR A 182 9.80 12.06 -18.37
C THR A 182 8.38 12.36 -17.91
N GLU A 183 8.23 13.35 -17.05
CA GLU A 183 6.92 13.83 -16.60
C GLU A 183 6.07 14.33 -17.78
N GLU A 184 6.69 15.00 -18.76
CA GLU A 184 5.99 15.48 -19.95
C GLU A 184 5.47 14.34 -20.81
N GLU A 185 6.27 13.28 -20.99
CA GLU A 185 5.86 12.09 -21.74
C GLU A 185 4.73 11.36 -21.02
N TRP A 186 4.86 11.17 -19.70
CA TRP A 186 3.81 10.56 -18.89
C TRP A 186 2.52 11.39 -18.94
N ALA A 187 2.60 12.71 -18.71
CA ALA A 187 1.45 13.60 -18.74
C ALA A 187 0.76 13.66 -20.13
N ALA A 188 1.54 13.55 -21.22
CA ALA A 188 0.99 13.50 -22.58
C ALA A 188 0.32 12.16 -22.89
N THR A 189 0.84 11.07 -22.34
CA THR A 189 0.33 9.71 -22.55
C THR A 189 -0.87 9.40 -21.64
N TYR A 190 -0.84 9.88 -20.40
CA TYR A 190 -1.84 9.60 -19.36
C TYR A 190 -2.39 10.89 -18.73
N PRO A 191 -2.96 11.82 -19.53
CA PRO A 191 -3.37 13.14 -19.03
C PRO A 191 -4.47 13.04 -17.95
N LEU A 192 -5.36 12.06 -18.06
CA LEU A 192 -6.45 11.87 -17.10
C LEU A 192 -5.95 11.40 -15.73
N GLU A 193 -4.92 10.54 -15.70
CA GLU A 193 -4.26 10.11 -14.46
C GLU A 193 -3.61 11.30 -13.76
N LYS A 194 -2.87 12.11 -14.52
CA LYS A 194 -2.26 13.33 -14.00
C LYS A 194 -3.27 14.32 -13.44
N GLU A 195 -4.36 14.57 -14.18
CA GLU A 195 -5.42 15.47 -13.73
C GLU A 195 -6.10 14.95 -12.44
N ALA A 196 -6.30 13.64 -12.33
CA ALA A 196 -6.90 13.03 -11.14
C ALA A 196 -5.96 13.08 -9.93
N LEU A 197 -4.67 12.86 -10.11
CA LEU A 197 -3.65 13.06 -9.06
C LEU A 197 -3.58 14.51 -8.62
N ASP A 198 -3.54 15.46 -9.55
CA ASP A 198 -3.59 16.88 -9.23
C ASP A 198 -4.87 17.26 -8.48
N TYR A 199 -6.01 16.66 -8.86
CA TYR A 199 -7.27 16.85 -8.14
C TYR A 199 -7.16 16.36 -6.70
N PHE A 200 -6.68 15.13 -6.46
CA PHE A 200 -6.50 14.59 -5.12
C PHE A 200 -5.57 15.47 -4.28
N ILE A 201 -4.39 15.79 -4.79
CA ILE A 201 -3.38 16.58 -4.08
C ILE A 201 -3.92 17.95 -3.64
N HIS A 202 -4.76 18.59 -4.46
CA HIS A 202 -5.23 19.95 -4.18
C HIS A 202 -6.60 20.02 -3.50
N ASN A 203 -7.46 19.01 -3.64
CA ASN A 203 -8.86 19.08 -3.21
C ASN A 203 -9.23 18.05 -2.12
N ALA A 204 -8.35 17.11 -1.80
CA ALA A 204 -8.54 16.23 -0.66
C ALA A 204 -8.57 17.04 0.65
N GLY A 205 -9.16 16.47 1.69
CA GLY A 205 -9.21 17.10 3.00
C GLY A 205 -9.81 16.15 4.03
N SER A 206 -9.29 16.21 5.27
CA SER A 206 -9.80 15.38 6.36
C SER A 206 -11.25 15.74 6.72
N PRO A 207 -12.08 14.76 7.17
CA PRO A 207 -13.49 15.01 7.52
C PRO A 207 -13.66 16.07 8.60
N ASN A 208 -12.70 16.20 9.52
CA ASN A 208 -12.69 17.23 10.58
C ASN A 208 -12.23 18.62 10.08
N GLY A 209 -11.81 18.74 8.81
CA GLY A 209 -11.37 19.99 8.19
C GLY A 209 -10.01 20.54 8.66
N VAL A 210 -9.23 19.73 9.38
CA VAL A 210 -7.90 20.13 9.87
C VAL A 210 -6.85 20.06 8.77
N ILE A 211 -6.93 19.03 7.91
CA ILE A 211 -6.01 18.83 6.79
C ILE A 211 -6.68 19.27 5.49
N ASN A 212 -5.98 20.08 4.70
CA ASN A 212 -6.39 20.50 3.37
C ASN A 212 -5.32 20.10 2.35
N GLY A 213 -5.74 19.44 1.28
CA GLY A 213 -4.90 18.78 0.30
C GLY A 213 -4.61 17.33 0.69
N GLY A 214 -3.97 16.59 -0.21
CA GLY A 214 -3.64 15.20 -0.02
C GLY A 214 -2.19 14.87 -0.38
N LEU A 215 -1.67 13.80 0.22
CA LEU A 215 -0.38 13.21 -0.13
C LEU A 215 -0.60 12.00 -1.03
N ALA A 216 0.01 11.97 -2.20
CA ALA A 216 0.05 10.83 -3.10
C ALA A 216 1.39 10.12 -2.96
N ILE A 217 1.36 8.88 -2.45
CA ILE A 217 2.54 8.10 -2.08
C ILE A 217 2.59 6.86 -2.96
N PHE A 218 3.69 6.68 -3.69
CA PHE A 218 3.86 5.62 -4.69
C PHE A 218 5.12 4.81 -4.48
N ALA A 219 5.03 3.53 -4.76
CA ALA A 219 6.18 2.64 -4.88
C ALA A 219 7.03 3.01 -6.11
N SER A 220 8.37 3.03 -5.96
CA SER A 220 9.29 3.46 -7.03
C SER A 220 9.46 2.45 -8.16
N GLY A 221 9.06 1.17 -7.94
CA GLY A 221 9.21 0.05 -8.89
C GLY A 221 10.31 -0.95 -8.48
N ASN A 222 10.27 -2.14 -9.11
CA ASN A 222 11.06 -3.32 -8.71
C ASN A 222 11.92 -3.89 -9.85
N GLU A 223 12.37 -3.04 -10.78
CA GLU A 223 13.14 -3.45 -11.96
C GLU A 223 14.65 -3.23 -11.80
N TYR A 224 15.13 -2.86 -10.60
CA TYR A 224 16.51 -2.44 -10.35
C TYR A 224 16.95 -1.35 -11.33
N ALA A 225 16.09 -0.41 -11.63
CA ALA A 225 16.29 0.63 -12.61
C ALA A 225 16.79 1.95 -11.98
N ALA A 226 17.69 2.65 -12.69
CA ALA A 226 18.25 3.94 -12.26
C ALA A 226 17.31 5.12 -12.52
N GLN A 227 16.01 4.90 -12.30
CA GLN A 227 14.93 5.88 -12.38
C GLN A 227 13.69 5.30 -11.70
N SER A 228 12.97 6.11 -10.92
CA SER A 228 11.65 5.73 -10.41
C SER A 228 10.65 5.57 -11.54
N SER A 229 9.68 4.69 -11.39
CA SER A 229 8.57 4.55 -12.34
C SER A 229 7.56 5.71 -12.21
N PHE A 230 6.75 5.95 -13.24
CA PHE A 230 5.56 6.80 -13.11
C PHE A 230 4.36 5.96 -12.64
N PRO A 231 3.45 6.55 -11.85
CA PRO A 231 3.34 7.95 -11.40
C PRO A 231 4.30 8.35 -10.27
N ALA A 232 5.04 7.43 -9.64
CA ALA A 232 5.94 7.74 -8.52
C ALA A 232 6.93 8.88 -8.84
N ALA A 233 7.47 8.91 -10.07
CA ALA A 233 8.40 9.93 -10.53
C ALA A 233 7.76 11.31 -10.80
N TYR A 234 6.43 11.46 -10.65
CA TYR A 234 5.78 12.75 -10.75
C TYR A 234 6.23 13.66 -9.60
N SER A 235 6.67 14.89 -9.93
CA SER A 235 7.31 15.82 -9.00
C SER A 235 6.46 16.22 -7.78
N LYS A 236 5.15 15.95 -7.80
CA LYS A 236 4.22 16.19 -6.68
C LYS A 236 3.90 14.92 -5.88
N CYS A 237 4.38 13.76 -6.30
CA CYS A 237 4.21 12.50 -5.58
C CYS A 237 5.40 12.22 -4.66
N ILE A 238 5.16 11.41 -3.66
CA ILE A 238 6.20 10.85 -2.80
C ILE A 238 6.61 9.49 -3.37
N SER A 239 7.79 9.42 -3.97
CA SER A 239 8.35 8.17 -4.49
C SER A 239 9.14 7.45 -3.41
N VAL A 240 8.83 6.18 -3.17
CA VAL A 240 9.39 5.36 -2.09
C VAL A 240 10.15 4.17 -2.65
N SER A 241 11.45 4.11 -2.38
CA SER A 241 12.34 2.96 -2.62
C SER A 241 12.33 1.99 -1.45
N ALA A 242 12.84 0.78 -1.70
CA ALA A 242 12.97 -0.26 -0.68
C ALA A 242 14.40 -0.42 -0.16
N ILE A 243 14.52 -0.58 1.16
CA ILE A 243 15.74 -1.05 1.82
C ILE A 243 15.55 -2.46 2.37
N ALA A 244 16.65 -3.21 2.36
CA ALA A 244 16.77 -4.48 3.06
C ALA A 244 17.09 -4.25 4.55
N ALA A 245 17.04 -5.29 5.36
CA ALA A 245 17.20 -5.22 6.81
C ALA A 245 18.62 -4.87 7.31
N ASP A 246 19.55 -4.55 6.40
CA ASP A 246 20.95 -4.17 6.68
C ASP A 246 21.30 -2.75 6.19
N TYR A 247 20.31 -1.87 6.00
CA TYR A 247 20.42 -0.53 5.44
C TYR A 247 20.88 -0.47 3.98
N THR A 248 21.05 -1.60 3.29
CA THR A 248 21.35 -1.56 1.86
C THR A 248 20.07 -1.42 1.02
N PRO A 249 20.15 -0.82 -0.17
CA PRO A 249 19.02 -0.90 -1.10
C PRO A 249 18.64 -2.36 -1.36
N ALA A 250 17.35 -2.66 -1.39
CA ALA A 250 16.88 -3.99 -1.78
C ALA A 250 17.31 -4.29 -3.24
N SER A 251 17.61 -5.57 -3.53
CA SER A 251 18.21 -6.01 -4.79
C SER A 251 17.38 -5.67 -6.03
N TYR A 252 16.08 -5.56 -5.86
CA TYR A 252 15.12 -5.24 -6.92
C TYR A 252 14.78 -3.75 -7.01
N SER A 253 15.07 -2.94 -5.97
CA SER A 253 14.52 -1.59 -5.84
C SER A 253 14.97 -0.65 -6.94
N ASN A 254 14.04 0.10 -7.53
CA ASN A 254 14.38 1.25 -8.35
C ASN A 254 15.01 2.35 -7.50
N TYR A 255 15.90 3.14 -8.10
CA TYR A 255 16.64 4.21 -7.46
C TYR A 255 16.83 5.38 -8.43
N GLY A 256 17.22 6.53 -7.94
CA GLY A 256 17.45 7.71 -8.79
C GLY A 256 17.03 9.01 -8.12
N SER A 257 17.12 10.10 -8.87
CA SER A 257 16.86 11.47 -8.37
C SER A 257 15.39 11.72 -8.06
N GLU A 258 14.49 10.92 -8.62
CA GLU A 258 13.04 11.02 -8.44
C GLU A 258 12.57 10.36 -7.14
N VAL A 259 13.41 9.50 -6.53
CA VAL A 259 13.12 8.88 -5.23
C VAL A 259 13.27 9.91 -4.13
N LEU A 260 12.20 10.14 -3.37
CA LEU A 260 12.22 11.11 -2.29
C LEU A 260 12.78 10.52 -0.99
N LEU A 261 12.43 9.27 -0.70
CA LEU A 261 12.90 8.55 0.49
C LEU A 261 12.83 7.04 0.29
N CYS A 262 13.34 6.28 1.24
CA CYS A 262 13.25 4.83 1.27
C CYS A 262 12.71 4.35 2.63
N ALA A 263 12.11 3.16 2.60
CA ALA A 263 11.57 2.50 3.79
C ALA A 263 11.82 0.98 3.72
N PRO A 264 11.61 0.23 4.80
CA PRO A 264 11.76 -1.22 4.80
C PRO A 264 10.84 -1.87 3.74
N GLY A 265 11.42 -2.51 2.75
CA GLY A 265 10.72 -3.25 1.69
C GLY A 265 11.00 -4.74 1.73
N GLY A 266 12.01 -5.14 2.51
CA GLY A 266 12.52 -6.50 2.57
C GLY A 266 13.41 -6.87 1.39
N ASP A 267 14.08 -8.02 1.50
CA ASP A 267 14.88 -8.62 0.44
C ASP A 267 15.02 -10.12 0.72
N LEU A 268 14.12 -10.93 0.17
CA LEU A 268 14.05 -12.37 0.43
C LEU A 268 15.19 -13.16 -0.23
N GLU A 269 15.80 -12.64 -1.28
CA GLU A 269 16.94 -13.29 -1.95
C GLU A 269 18.14 -13.46 -1.01
N TYR A 270 18.34 -12.54 -0.07
CA TYR A 270 19.50 -12.52 0.82
C TYR A 270 19.23 -13.10 2.20
N TYR A 271 17.97 -13.22 2.61
CA TYR A 271 17.58 -13.61 3.96
C TYR A 271 16.76 -14.91 4.02
N GLY A 272 16.64 -15.58 2.89
CA GLY A 272 15.88 -16.83 2.75
C GLY A 272 14.42 -16.61 2.42
N THR A 273 13.90 -17.48 1.55
CA THR A 273 12.48 -17.47 1.16
C THR A 273 11.70 -18.43 2.06
N PRO A 274 10.59 -17.99 2.66
CA PRO A 274 9.72 -18.91 3.37
C PRO A 274 9.30 -20.10 2.49
N GLY A 275 9.66 -21.32 2.94
CA GLY A 275 9.32 -22.55 2.21
C GLY A 275 10.36 -23.06 1.21
N SER A 276 11.51 -22.40 1.03
CA SER A 276 12.68 -23.03 0.42
C SER A 276 13.31 -23.97 1.45
N ALA A 277 13.47 -25.24 1.08
CA ALA A 277 13.89 -26.29 2.03
C ALA A 277 15.32 -26.09 2.59
N ASP A 278 16.14 -25.29 1.90
CA ASP A 278 17.58 -25.22 2.21
C ASP A 278 17.97 -24.03 3.09
N ASP A 279 17.11 -22.98 3.22
CA ASP A 279 17.47 -21.73 3.90
C ASP A 279 16.52 -21.29 5.02
N ALA A 280 15.35 -21.91 5.17
CA ALA A 280 14.34 -21.50 6.16
C ALA A 280 14.74 -21.83 7.62
N TYR A 281 15.58 -22.81 7.84
CA TYR A 281 15.97 -23.25 9.17
C TYR A 281 17.50 -23.34 9.30
N ASP A 282 18.02 -23.00 10.48
CA ASP A 282 19.40 -23.23 10.80
C ASP A 282 19.69 -24.72 11.10
N GLU A 283 20.95 -25.04 11.38
CA GLU A 283 21.39 -26.40 11.71
C GLU A 283 20.74 -27.02 12.97
N ASN A 284 20.08 -26.16 13.79
CA ASN A 284 19.34 -26.56 14.99
C ASN A 284 17.84 -26.61 14.78
N GLY A 285 17.36 -26.40 13.54
CA GLY A 285 15.93 -26.38 13.19
C GLY A 285 15.21 -25.10 13.63
N VAL A 286 15.94 -24.02 13.90
CA VAL A 286 15.37 -22.72 14.21
C VAL A 286 15.17 -21.94 12.91
N LEU A 287 13.97 -21.39 12.74
CA LEU A 287 13.63 -20.55 11.59
C LEU A 287 14.60 -19.36 11.51
N ARG A 288 15.31 -19.24 10.38
CA ARG A 288 16.20 -18.10 10.14
C ARG A 288 15.38 -16.81 10.02
N GLU A 289 16.01 -15.68 10.34
CA GLU A 289 15.40 -14.36 10.15
C GLU A 289 14.92 -14.22 8.70
N GLN A 290 13.64 -13.92 8.53
CA GLN A 290 13.05 -13.74 7.22
C GLN A 290 13.24 -12.29 6.78
N GLY A 291 13.87 -12.09 5.62
CA GLY A 291 14.18 -10.75 5.11
C GLY A 291 12.99 -9.99 4.55
N GLY A 292 11.78 -10.56 4.58
CA GLY A 292 10.56 -9.94 4.08
C GLY A 292 9.83 -9.09 5.13
N ILE A 293 8.84 -8.33 4.68
CA ILE A 293 7.93 -7.56 5.51
C ILE A 293 6.75 -8.45 5.92
N TYR A 294 6.57 -8.64 7.23
CA TYR A 294 5.47 -9.41 7.81
C TYR A 294 4.23 -8.53 7.98
N SER A 295 3.10 -8.96 7.45
CA SER A 295 1.85 -8.21 7.53
C SER A 295 0.63 -9.14 7.43
N THR A 296 -0.57 -8.55 7.53
CA THR A 296 -1.84 -9.26 7.30
C THR A 296 -1.92 -9.78 5.87
N LEU A 297 -2.53 -10.94 5.68
CA LEU A 297 -2.66 -11.58 4.38
C LEU A 297 -3.95 -12.38 4.26
N VAL A 298 -4.34 -12.70 3.04
CA VAL A 298 -5.42 -13.64 2.74
C VAL A 298 -4.84 -14.95 2.20
N LEU A 299 -5.02 -16.01 2.96
CA LEU A 299 -4.53 -17.33 2.60
C LEU A 299 -5.72 -18.24 2.26
N ASN A 300 -5.90 -18.56 0.97
CA ASN A 300 -7.04 -19.35 0.49
C ASN A 300 -8.42 -18.79 0.91
N GLY A 301 -8.55 -17.46 0.88
CA GLY A 301 -9.78 -16.76 1.25
C GLY A 301 -9.99 -16.59 2.76
N VAL A 302 -9.03 -16.99 3.58
CA VAL A 302 -9.07 -16.87 5.04
C VAL A 302 -8.03 -15.88 5.52
N ALA A 303 -8.36 -15.12 6.57
CA ALA A 303 -7.43 -14.20 7.21
C ALA A 303 -6.19 -14.95 7.72
N GLY A 304 -5.02 -14.38 7.47
CA GLY A 304 -3.74 -14.93 7.88
C GLY A 304 -2.66 -13.86 7.84
N TYR A 305 -1.42 -14.29 7.90
CA TYR A 305 -0.25 -13.40 7.89
C TYR A 305 0.85 -14.01 7.02
N GLY A 306 1.72 -13.16 6.49
CA GLY A 306 2.81 -13.64 5.65
C GLY A 306 3.83 -12.57 5.35
N TYR A 307 4.89 -12.98 4.67
CA TYR A 307 6.01 -12.12 4.30
C TYR A 307 5.95 -11.82 2.81
N TYR A 308 6.04 -10.54 2.47
CA TYR A 308 6.26 -10.07 1.11
C TYR A 308 7.49 -9.18 1.06
N GLU A 309 8.01 -8.97 -0.14
CA GLU A 309 9.05 -7.99 -0.44
C GLU A 309 8.62 -7.10 -1.59
N GLY A 310 9.18 -5.90 -1.68
CA GLY A 310 8.92 -4.99 -2.77
C GLY A 310 8.94 -3.53 -2.31
N THR A 311 9.11 -2.64 -3.28
CA THR A 311 8.80 -1.21 -3.05
C THR A 311 7.32 -1.03 -2.70
N SER A 312 6.47 -2.00 -3.05
CA SER A 312 5.08 -2.13 -2.62
C SER A 312 4.92 -2.29 -1.11
N MET A 313 5.90 -2.86 -0.40
CA MET A 313 5.89 -2.99 1.06
C MET A 313 6.59 -1.82 1.74
N ALA A 314 7.54 -1.18 1.07
CA ALA A 314 8.16 0.06 1.54
C ALA A 314 7.18 1.25 1.53
N CYS A 315 6.40 1.38 0.48
CA CYS A 315 5.43 2.46 0.27
C CYS A 315 4.43 2.62 1.44
N PRO A 316 3.75 1.56 1.92
CA PRO A 316 2.80 1.67 3.04
C PRO A 316 3.44 2.02 4.38
N HIS A 317 4.74 1.76 4.61
CA HIS A 317 5.44 2.28 5.78
C HIS A 317 5.40 3.81 5.79
N VAL A 318 5.67 4.43 4.64
CA VAL A 318 5.64 5.88 4.50
C VAL A 318 4.22 6.43 4.65
N SER A 319 3.22 5.75 4.10
CA SER A 319 1.81 6.14 4.29
C SER A 319 1.35 6.06 5.74
N GLY A 320 1.88 5.11 6.51
CA GLY A 320 1.61 4.99 7.93
C GLY A 320 2.32 6.05 8.79
N VAL A 321 3.49 6.53 8.35
CA VAL A 321 4.24 7.59 9.04
C VAL A 321 3.66 8.98 8.75
N ALA A 322 3.11 9.18 7.54
CA ALA A 322 2.61 10.48 7.09
C ALA A 322 1.31 10.90 7.77
#